data_00614f2d01288ca2017c187588f514d3
#
_entry.id   00614f2d01288ca2017c187588f514d3
#
_cell.length_a   1.000
_cell.length_b   1.000
_cell.length_c   1.000
_cell.angle_alpha   90.00
_cell.angle_beta   90.00
_cell.angle_gamma   90.00
#
_symmetry.space_group_name_H-M   'P 1'
#
loop_
_entity.id
_entity.type
_entity.pdbx_description
1 polymer ?
#
loop_
_entity_poly.entity_id
_entity_poly.type
_entity_poly.pdbx_seq_one_letter_code
_entity_poly.pdbx_strand_id
1 'polypeptide(L)'
;EKIINRNITQFIKNIDIYAENRLPTSRGIMIQGPPGTGKTLLCEVITNNTEYESAIYVSTDTIHDVGDVKRVYKLARKMSPCMVIVEDIDTLGGLDRTVRGGEHPLLGEFLNCLAGMGENSGVITIATTNYAQHLDAALADRPGRFDVRLEFGLPNEELRRHILNKYLKDVGTKLNVDEIIDLTKGLSGAYLKEIVMTSYMIALENDSKKVKQTHLMESVKEVISTKIKNKPNFKKSESNERLYG
;
A
#
# COMPACT_ATOMS: atom_id res chain seq x y z
N GLU A 1 3.82 -9.90 10.93
CA GLU A 1 4.75 -10.97 10.53
C GLU A 1 4.04 -12.34 10.51
N LYS A 2 3.42 -12.80 11.61
CA LYS A 2 2.72 -14.11 11.68
C LYS A 2 1.66 -14.31 10.60
N ILE A 3 0.83 -13.29 10.31
CA ILE A 3 -0.24 -13.37 9.29
C ILE A 3 0.37 -13.54 7.90
N ILE A 4 1.40 -12.78 7.57
CA ILE A 4 2.11 -12.86 6.30
C ILE A 4 2.76 -14.23 6.13
N ASN A 5 3.52 -14.67 7.12
CA ASN A 5 4.16 -15.98 7.08
C ASN A 5 3.12 -17.11 6.87
N ARG A 6 2.00 -17.09 7.60
CA ARG A 6 0.95 -18.10 7.45
C ARG A 6 0.31 -18.10 6.07
N ASN A 7 -0.03 -16.92 5.53
CA ASN A 7 -0.83 -16.81 4.32
C ASN A 7 0.00 -16.76 3.02
N ILE A 8 1.31 -16.64 3.13
CA ILE A 8 2.23 -16.64 1.98
C ILE A 8 3.19 -17.82 2.10
N THR A 9 4.17 -17.74 2.98
CA THR A 9 5.25 -18.72 3.04
C THR A 9 4.74 -20.12 3.38
N GLN A 10 3.98 -20.26 4.47
CA GLN A 10 3.45 -21.57 4.90
C GLN A 10 2.35 -22.07 3.97
N PHE A 11 1.58 -21.17 3.36
CA PHE A 11 0.54 -21.55 2.41
C PHE A 11 1.15 -22.24 1.18
N ILE A 12 2.19 -21.65 0.59
CA ILE A 12 2.86 -22.24 -0.58
C ILE A 12 3.56 -23.56 -0.24
N LYS A 13 4.28 -23.61 0.87
CA LYS A 13 4.95 -24.84 1.31
C LYS A 13 4.01 -26.04 1.46
N ASN A 14 2.75 -25.78 1.76
CA ASN A 14 1.76 -26.80 2.01
C ASN A 14 0.67 -26.89 0.93
N ILE A 15 0.88 -26.32 -0.24
CA ILE A 15 -0.17 -26.19 -1.27
C ILE A 15 -0.70 -27.57 -1.71
N ASP A 16 0.15 -28.58 -1.80
CA ASP A 16 -0.25 -29.93 -2.17
C ASP A 16 -1.18 -30.54 -1.12
N ILE A 17 -0.89 -30.29 0.18
CA ILE A 17 -1.76 -30.74 1.27
C ILE A 17 -3.13 -30.05 1.20
N TYR A 18 -3.17 -28.77 0.81
CA TYR A 18 -4.44 -28.06 0.58
C TYR A 18 -5.21 -28.71 -0.57
N ALA A 19 -4.54 -29.03 -1.68
CA ALA A 19 -5.16 -29.68 -2.84
C ALA A 19 -5.71 -31.07 -2.50
N GLU A 20 -4.94 -31.91 -1.83
CA GLU A 20 -5.34 -33.24 -1.38
C GLU A 20 -6.60 -33.21 -0.50
N ASN A 21 -6.68 -32.19 0.36
CA ASN A 21 -7.84 -31.99 1.26
C ASN A 21 -8.98 -31.17 0.61
N ARG A 22 -8.92 -30.88 -0.69
CA ARG A 22 -9.92 -30.08 -1.44
C ARG A 22 -10.14 -28.68 -0.85
N LEU A 23 -9.09 -28.13 -0.25
CA LEU A 23 -9.09 -26.75 0.25
C LEU A 23 -8.65 -25.79 -0.86
N PRO A 24 -9.00 -24.49 -0.77
CA PRO A 24 -8.56 -23.51 -1.74
C PRO A 24 -7.03 -23.47 -1.86
N THR A 25 -6.53 -23.51 -3.09
CA THR A 25 -5.10 -23.45 -3.43
C THR A 25 -4.67 -22.10 -3.99
N SER A 26 -5.52 -21.09 -3.87
CA SER A 26 -5.23 -19.69 -4.16
C SER A 26 -5.53 -18.82 -2.96
N ARG A 27 -4.92 -17.64 -2.90
CA ARG A 27 -5.11 -16.67 -1.81
C ARG A 27 -5.17 -15.24 -2.33
N GLY A 28 -6.11 -14.46 -1.79
CA GLY A 28 -6.16 -13.02 -1.97
C GLY A 28 -5.79 -12.29 -0.67
N ILE A 29 -4.84 -11.36 -0.76
CA ILE A 29 -4.39 -10.53 0.36
C ILE A 29 -4.55 -9.07 -0.03
N MET A 30 -5.32 -8.31 0.74
CA MET A 30 -5.45 -6.88 0.57
C MET A 30 -4.66 -6.15 1.65
N ILE A 31 -3.84 -5.18 1.23
CA ILE A 31 -3.08 -4.29 2.10
C ILE A 31 -3.66 -2.90 1.94
N GLN A 32 -4.31 -2.40 2.97
CA GLN A 32 -5.00 -1.13 2.95
C GLN A 32 -4.42 -0.13 3.94
N GLY A 33 -4.54 1.16 3.65
CA GLY A 33 -4.14 2.22 4.57
C GLY A 33 -3.69 3.50 3.89
N PRO A 34 -3.49 4.60 4.62
CA PRO A 34 -3.11 5.88 4.05
C PRO A 34 -1.85 5.82 3.19
N PRO A 35 -1.67 6.76 2.25
CA PRO A 35 -0.46 6.82 1.44
C PRO A 35 0.79 7.05 2.30
N GLY A 36 1.90 6.45 1.85
CA GLY A 36 3.20 6.58 2.51
C GLY A 36 3.36 5.80 3.80
N THR A 37 2.49 4.82 4.09
CA THR A 37 2.59 3.97 5.29
C THR A 37 3.44 2.72 5.08
N GLY A 38 3.94 2.45 3.87
CA GLY A 38 4.86 1.35 3.57
C GLY A 38 4.22 0.12 2.94
N LYS A 39 3.04 0.24 2.32
CA LYS A 39 2.35 -0.86 1.64
C LYS A 39 3.18 -1.46 0.51
N THR A 40 3.67 -0.62 -0.40
CA THR A 40 4.58 -1.02 -1.49
C THR A 40 5.87 -1.66 -0.96
N LEU A 41 6.48 -1.06 0.07
CA LEU A 41 7.67 -1.62 0.71
C LEU A 41 7.41 -3.03 1.28
N LEU A 42 6.22 -3.28 1.82
CA LEU A 42 5.85 -4.62 2.27
C LEU A 42 5.76 -5.60 1.09
N CYS A 43 5.18 -5.20 -0.05
CA CYS A 43 5.13 -6.04 -1.25
C CYS A 43 6.55 -6.40 -1.73
N GLU A 44 7.47 -5.43 -1.78
CA GLU A 44 8.88 -5.66 -2.11
C GLU A 44 9.56 -6.62 -1.13
N VAL A 45 9.35 -6.43 0.18
CA VAL A 45 9.92 -7.31 1.21
C VAL A 45 9.36 -8.72 1.08
N ILE A 46 8.09 -8.90 0.81
CA ILE A 46 7.46 -10.20 0.60
C ILE A 46 8.11 -10.89 -0.60
N THR A 47 8.17 -10.24 -1.76
CA THR A 47 8.75 -10.82 -2.98
C THR A 47 10.22 -11.21 -2.84
N ASN A 48 10.99 -10.40 -2.13
CA ASN A 48 12.43 -10.66 -1.96
C ASN A 48 12.75 -11.73 -0.90
N ASN A 49 11.79 -12.06 -0.02
CA ASN A 49 12.01 -12.98 1.11
C ASN A 49 11.14 -14.24 1.07
N THR A 50 10.44 -14.48 -0.04
CA THR A 50 9.62 -15.69 -0.19
C THR A 50 10.27 -16.68 -1.17
N GLU A 51 9.91 -17.94 -1.03
CA GLU A 51 10.35 -19.03 -1.90
C GLU A 51 9.57 -19.05 -3.24
N TYR A 52 8.89 -17.95 -3.60
CA TYR A 52 8.27 -17.82 -4.90
C TYR A 52 9.32 -17.60 -5.96
N GLU A 53 9.29 -18.43 -7.00
CA GLU A 53 10.18 -18.28 -8.15
C GLU A 53 9.70 -17.22 -9.12
N SER A 54 8.42 -16.85 -9.04
CA SER A 54 7.78 -15.95 -10.00
C SER A 54 6.88 -14.92 -9.33
N ALA A 55 7.05 -13.65 -9.73
CA ALA A 55 6.16 -12.56 -9.35
C ALA A 55 5.81 -11.68 -10.56
N ILE A 56 4.54 -11.33 -10.70
CA ILE A 56 4.03 -10.41 -11.71
C ILE A 56 3.60 -9.14 -11.01
N TYR A 57 4.32 -8.04 -11.26
CA TYR A 57 3.92 -6.71 -10.83
C TYR A 57 3.01 -6.08 -11.87
N VAL A 58 1.84 -5.69 -11.45
CA VAL A 58 0.83 -5.05 -12.29
C VAL A 58 0.70 -3.59 -11.88
N SER A 59 1.13 -2.69 -12.76
CA SER A 59 0.79 -1.29 -12.66
C SER A 59 -0.62 -1.08 -13.23
N THR A 60 -1.49 -0.46 -12.47
CA THR A 60 -2.87 -0.19 -12.90
C THR A 60 -2.95 0.70 -14.14
N ASP A 61 -1.93 1.55 -14.36
CA ASP A 61 -1.80 2.40 -15.55
C ASP A 61 -1.60 1.61 -16.85
N THR A 62 -1.18 0.34 -16.75
CA THR A 62 -0.98 -0.54 -17.93
C THR A 62 -2.18 -1.40 -18.27
N ILE A 63 -3.22 -1.35 -17.46
CA ILE A 63 -4.47 -2.09 -17.63
C ILE A 63 -5.48 -1.19 -18.34
N HIS A 64 -5.73 -1.47 -19.60
CA HIS A 64 -6.62 -0.66 -20.44
C HIS A 64 -7.99 -1.31 -20.66
N ASP A 65 -8.04 -2.63 -20.68
CA ASP A 65 -9.26 -3.40 -20.91
C ASP A 65 -9.34 -4.67 -20.03
N VAL A 66 -10.51 -5.28 -20.02
CA VAL A 66 -10.75 -6.52 -19.26
C VAL A 66 -9.91 -7.70 -19.77
N GLY A 67 -9.46 -7.67 -21.02
CA GLY A 67 -8.58 -8.68 -21.61
C GLY A 67 -7.18 -8.62 -21.02
N ASP A 68 -6.69 -7.43 -20.64
CA ASP A 68 -5.41 -7.27 -19.96
C ASP A 68 -5.43 -8.00 -18.60
N VAL A 69 -6.48 -7.80 -17.83
CA VAL A 69 -6.66 -8.49 -16.54
C VAL A 69 -6.64 -10.02 -16.75
N LYS A 70 -7.37 -10.53 -17.72
CA LYS A 70 -7.38 -11.95 -18.05
C LYS A 70 -6.01 -12.46 -18.46
N ARG A 71 -5.25 -11.67 -19.23
CA ARG A 71 -3.88 -12.02 -19.64
C ARG A 71 -2.94 -12.15 -18.46
N VAL A 72 -3.02 -11.25 -17.49
CA VAL A 72 -2.23 -11.33 -16.25
C VAL A 72 -2.49 -12.65 -15.52
N TYR A 73 -3.74 -12.99 -15.25
CA TYR A 73 -4.06 -14.25 -14.55
C TYR A 73 -3.75 -15.49 -15.37
N LYS A 74 -3.92 -15.44 -16.69
CA LYS A 74 -3.50 -16.54 -17.58
C LYS A 74 -1.99 -16.77 -17.51
N LEU A 75 -1.19 -15.69 -17.42
CA LEU A 75 0.26 -15.80 -17.27
C LEU A 75 0.60 -16.34 -15.88
N ALA A 76 -0.01 -15.81 -14.81
CA ALA A 76 0.22 -16.25 -13.44
C ALA A 76 -0.02 -17.74 -13.25
N ARG A 77 -1.12 -18.27 -13.83
CA ARG A 77 -1.43 -19.71 -13.82
C ARG A 77 -0.36 -20.57 -14.51
N LYS A 78 0.24 -20.06 -15.58
CA LYS A 78 1.32 -20.77 -16.30
C LYS A 78 2.64 -20.77 -15.54
N MET A 79 2.83 -19.75 -14.68
CA MET A 79 4.03 -19.55 -13.88
C MET A 79 3.84 -20.02 -12.43
N SER A 80 2.76 -20.76 -12.15
CA SER A 80 2.47 -21.25 -10.79
C SER A 80 3.60 -22.16 -10.25
N PRO A 81 4.02 -22.00 -8.99
CA PRO A 81 3.54 -21.05 -7.99
C PRO A 81 3.97 -19.60 -8.29
N CYS A 82 3.01 -18.68 -8.35
CA CYS A 82 3.23 -17.31 -8.77
C CYS A 82 2.54 -16.31 -7.85
N MET A 83 3.19 -15.17 -7.63
CA MET A 83 2.62 -14.04 -6.92
C MET A 83 2.19 -12.95 -7.92
N VAL A 84 0.96 -12.49 -7.81
CA VAL A 84 0.45 -11.33 -8.58
C VAL A 84 0.31 -10.16 -7.61
N ILE A 85 1.02 -9.07 -7.88
CA ILE A 85 1.00 -7.86 -7.06
C ILE A 85 0.35 -6.76 -7.88
N VAL A 86 -0.73 -6.19 -7.35
CA VAL A 86 -1.47 -5.08 -7.98
C VAL A 86 -1.46 -3.90 -7.03
N GLU A 87 -0.73 -2.85 -7.40
CA GLU A 87 -0.67 -1.64 -6.58
C GLU A 87 -1.80 -0.68 -6.92
N ASP A 88 -2.30 -0.01 -5.87
CA ASP A 88 -3.35 1.02 -5.95
C ASP A 88 -4.58 0.55 -6.77
N ILE A 89 -5.12 -0.61 -6.41
CA ILE A 89 -6.27 -1.24 -7.10
C ILE A 89 -7.50 -0.33 -7.19
N ASP A 90 -7.61 0.65 -6.28
CA ASP A 90 -8.67 1.67 -6.30
C ASP A 90 -8.61 2.54 -7.55
N THR A 91 -7.46 2.64 -8.24
CA THR A 91 -7.32 3.37 -9.50
C THR A 91 -7.94 2.63 -10.69
N LEU A 92 -8.06 1.30 -10.64
CA LEU A 92 -8.80 0.52 -11.64
C LEU A 92 -10.30 0.86 -11.66
N GLY A 93 -10.80 1.43 -10.56
CA GLY A 93 -12.18 1.91 -10.46
C GLY A 93 -12.45 3.24 -11.17
N GLY A 94 -11.44 3.88 -11.74
CA GLY A 94 -11.52 5.22 -12.34
C GLY A 94 -11.74 6.31 -11.28
N LEU A 95 -11.10 7.48 -11.47
CA LEU A 95 -11.38 8.68 -10.68
C LEU A 95 -12.74 9.31 -11.03
N ASP A 96 -13.44 8.76 -12.02
CA ASP A 96 -14.70 9.28 -12.52
C ASP A 96 -15.84 8.92 -11.57
N ARG A 97 -15.99 9.76 -10.55
CA ARG A 97 -17.10 9.74 -9.58
C ARG A 97 -18.49 9.97 -10.21
N THR A 98 -18.57 10.10 -11.54
CA THR A 98 -19.80 10.41 -12.25
C THR A 98 -20.63 9.17 -12.60
N VAL A 99 -20.05 7.96 -12.53
CA VAL A 99 -20.83 6.73 -12.70
C VAL A 99 -21.47 6.37 -11.35
N ARG A 100 -22.64 6.94 -11.12
CA ARG A 100 -23.50 6.58 -9.98
C ARG A 100 -23.84 5.09 -10.04
N GLY A 101 -23.25 4.30 -9.13
CA GLY A 101 -23.80 3.00 -8.75
C GLY A 101 -23.37 1.77 -9.59
N GLY A 102 -22.37 1.86 -10.49
CA GLY A 102 -21.85 0.73 -11.24
C GLY A 102 -20.44 0.30 -10.82
N GLU A 103 -20.20 -0.99 -10.64
CA GLU A 103 -18.84 -1.52 -10.53
C GLU A 103 -18.07 -1.16 -11.81
N HIS A 104 -16.88 -0.57 -11.66
CA HIS A 104 -16.04 -0.29 -12.83
C HIS A 104 -15.65 -1.62 -13.49
N PRO A 105 -15.80 -1.78 -14.84
CA PRO A 105 -15.60 -3.07 -15.51
C PRO A 105 -14.25 -3.72 -15.23
N LEU A 106 -13.16 -2.92 -15.13
CA LEU A 106 -11.82 -3.44 -14.86
C LEU A 106 -11.69 -4.01 -13.45
N LEU A 107 -12.20 -3.30 -12.45
CA LEU A 107 -12.22 -3.79 -11.07
C LEU A 107 -13.09 -5.04 -10.94
N GLY A 108 -14.27 -5.03 -11.55
CA GLY A 108 -15.16 -6.19 -11.57
C GLY A 108 -14.49 -7.42 -12.18
N GLU A 109 -13.82 -7.27 -13.32
CA GLU A 109 -13.09 -8.38 -13.97
C GLU A 109 -11.89 -8.85 -13.13
N PHE A 110 -11.14 -7.91 -12.51
CA PHE A 110 -10.07 -8.28 -11.61
C PHE A 110 -10.58 -9.14 -10.45
N LEU A 111 -11.67 -8.74 -9.83
CA LEU A 111 -12.31 -9.47 -8.74
C LEU A 111 -12.88 -10.83 -9.19
N ASN A 112 -13.35 -10.93 -10.44
CA ASN A 112 -13.80 -12.21 -11.03
C ASN A 112 -12.61 -13.14 -11.29
N CYS A 113 -11.52 -12.63 -11.84
CA CYS A 113 -10.30 -13.41 -12.05
C CYS A 113 -9.71 -13.90 -10.73
N LEU A 114 -9.72 -13.04 -9.68
CA LEU A 114 -9.28 -13.41 -8.34
C LEU A 114 -10.13 -14.53 -7.74
N ALA A 115 -11.45 -14.44 -7.91
CA ALA A 115 -12.42 -15.41 -7.40
C ALA A 115 -12.46 -16.72 -8.19
N GLY A 116 -11.72 -16.85 -9.30
CA GLY A 116 -11.71 -18.02 -10.18
C GLY A 116 -11.33 -19.30 -9.43
N MET A 117 -12.33 -19.89 -8.76
CA MET A 117 -12.15 -21.07 -7.93
C MET A 117 -11.67 -22.27 -8.77
N GLY A 118 -10.55 -22.84 -8.36
CA GLY A 118 -9.96 -24.01 -9.00
C GLY A 118 -9.00 -23.73 -10.17
N GLU A 119 -9.10 -22.57 -10.82
CA GLU A 119 -8.20 -22.23 -11.94
C GLU A 119 -6.90 -21.54 -11.46
N ASN A 120 -6.90 -20.90 -10.30
CA ASN A 120 -5.77 -20.13 -9.77
C ASN A 120 -4.89 -20.93 -8.79
N SER A 121 -4.82 -22.25 -8.95
CA SER A 121 -3.97 -23.08 -8.05
C SER A 121 -2.52 -22.57 -8.04
N GLY A 122 -1.98 -22.32 -6.84
CA GLY A 122 -0.63 -21.81 -6.63
C GLY A 122 -0.48 -20.31 -6.92
N VAL A 123 -1.57 -19.58 -7.17
CA VAL A 123 -1.51 -18.13 -7.37
C VAL A 123 -1.91 -17.41 -6.08
N ILE A 124 -1.00 -16.57 -5.55
CA ILE A 124 -1.33 -15.60 -4.51
C ILE A 124 -1.45 -14.23 -5.14
N THR A 125 -2.56 -13.54 -4.87
CA THR A 125 -2.74 -12.16 -5.29
C THR A 125 -2.61 -11.22 -4.10
N ILE A 126 -1.74 -10.22 -4.20
CA ILE A 126 -1.59 -9.14 -3.22
C ILE A 126 -2.04 -7.85 -3.88
N ALA A 127 -3.06 -7.20 -3.34
CA ALA A 127 -3.48 -5.88 -3.80
C ALA A 127 -3.25 -4.82 -2.73
N THR A 128 -2.81 -3.63 -3.14
CA THR A 128 -2.73 -2.48 -2.23
C THR A 128 -3.82 -1.47 -2.57
N THR A 129 -4.28 -0.73 -1.57
CA THR A 129 -5.21 0.39 -1.75
C THR A 129 -4.97 1.50 -0.72
N ASN A 130 -5.15 2.74 -1.17
CA ASN A 130 -5.16 3.92 -0.32
C ASN A 130 -6.57 4.25 0.21
N TYR A 131 -7.62 3.72 -0.42
CA TYR A 131 -9.02 4.08 -0.19
C TYR A 131 -9.91 2.83 -0.08
N ALA A 132 -9.72 2.06 0.98
CA ALA A 132 -10.48 0.81 1.21
C ALA A 132 -12.01 1.02 1.15
N GLN A 133 -12.49 2.16 1.66
CA GLN A 133 -13.92 2.50 1.64
C GLN A 133 -14.52 2.58 0.22
N HIS A 134 -13.72 2.82 -0.81
CA HIS A 134 -14.20 2.84 -2.19
C HIS A 134 -14.37 1.43 -2.77
N LEU A 135 -13.70 0.46 -2.17
CA LEU A 135 -13.73 -0.94 -2.56
C LEU A 135 -14.73 -1.76 -1.73
N ASP A 136 -15.12 -1.25 -0.55
CA ASP A 136 -15.92 -2.02 0.41
C ASP A 136 -17.23 -2.54 -0.17
N ALA A 137 -17.92 -1.76 -1.01
CA ALA A 137 -19.16 -2.21 -1.65
C ALA A 137 -18.94 -3.36 -2.65
N ALA A 138 -17.81 -3.35 -3.38
CA ALA A 138 -17.46 -4.40 -4.34
C ALA A 138 -16.87 -5.65 -3.68
N LEU A 139 -16.34 -5.50 -2.46
CA LEU A 139 -15.63 -6.54 -1.72
C LEU A 139 -16.45 -7.14 -0.57
N ALA A 140 -17.51 -6.43 -0.12
CA ALA A 140 -18.15 -6.71 1.15
C ALA A 140 -18.82 -8.09 1.23
N ASP A 141 -19.33 -8.65 0.13
CA ASP A 141 -20.28 -9.78 0.18
C ASP A 141 -19.86 -11.03 -0.61
N ARG A 142 -18.58 -11.15 -1.03
CA ARG A 142 -18.21 -12.31 -1.85
C ARG A 142 -16.96 -13.01 -1.29
N PRO A 143 -17.13 -14.18 -0.62
CA PRO A 143 -16.00 -15.01 -0.19
C PRO A 143 -15.17 -15.48 -1.40
N GLY A 144 -13.87 -15.67 -1.19
CA GLY A 144 -12.93 -16.13 -2.23
C GLY A 144 -12.27 -15.02 -3.05
N ARG A 145 -12.46 -13.74 -2.69
CA ARG A 145 -11.76 -12.61 -3.32
C ARG A 145 -10.52 -12.23 -2.53
N PHE A 146 -10.70 -11.59 -1.37
CA PHE A 146 -9.60 -11.28 -0.45
C PHE A 146 -9.85 -11.97 0.89
N ASP A 147 -9.09 -13.03 1.14
CA ASP A 147 -9.19 -13.84 2.35
C ASP A 147 -8.58 -13.16 3.56
N VAL A 148 -7.62 -12.27 3.31
CA VAL A 148 -6.86 -11.56 4.33
C VAL A 148 -6.84 -10.07 4.03
N ARG A 149 -7.18 -9.27 5.06
CA ARG A 149 -7.05 -7.81 5.00
C ARG A 149 -6.03 -7.38 6.05
N LEU A 150 -5.00 -6.66 5.60
CA LEU A 150 -3.97 -6.06 6.44
C LEU A 150 -4.14 -4.55 6.44
N GLU A 151 -4.30 -3.99 7.63
CA GLU A 151 -4.47 -2.54 7.79
C GLU A 151 -3.15 -1.89 8.21
N PHE A 152 -2.71 -0.93 7.41
CA PHE A 152 -1.52 -0.12 7.66
C PHE A 152 -1.93 1.26 8.11
N GLY A 153 -1.93 1.48 9.42
CA GLY A 153 -2.15 2.79 10.01
C GLY A 153 -0.92 3.70 9.92
N LEU A 154 -1.11 4.96 10.32
CA LEU A 154 0.01 5.85 10.57
C LEU A 154 0.89 5.30 11.69
N PRO A 155 2.22 5.50 11.65
CA PRO A 155 3.13 4.95 12.65
C PRO A 155 2.85 5.56 14.03
N ASN A 156 2.80 4.70 15.05
CA ASN A 156 2.80 5.13 16.44
C ASN A 156 4.15 5.76 16.83
N GLU A 157 4.29 6.27 18.04
CA GLU A 157 5.50 6.95 18.49
C GLU A 157 6.74 6.07 18.37
N GLU A 158 6.68 4.84 18.85
CA GLU A 158 7.79 3.89 18.83
C GLU A 158 8.25 3.62 17.39
N LEU A 159 7.30 3.40 16.48
CA LEU A 159 7.59 3.15 15.08
C LEU A 159 8.15 4.40 14.38
N ARG A 160 7.65 5.60 14.69
CA ARG A 160 8.22 6.85 14.17
C ARG A 160 9.68 7.00 14.60
N ARG A 161 9.98 6.74 15.87
CA ARG A 161 11.34 6.76 16.44
C ARG A 161 12.24 5.77 15.69
N HIS A 162 11.76 4.56 15.48
CA HIS A 162 12.50 3.53 14.76
C HIS A 162 12.78 3.94 13.30
N ILE A 163 11.78 4.46 12.59
CA ILE A 163 11.90 4.91 11.20
C ILE A 163 12.92 6.06 11.09
N LEU A 164 12.82 7.08 11.94
CA LEU A 164 13.75 8.21 11.94
C LEU A 164 15.18 7.74 12.19
N ASN A 165 15.40 6.93 13.22
CA ASN A 165 16.73 6.40 13.55
C ASN A 165 17.31 5.56 12.42
N LYS A 166 16.48 4.76 11.72
CA LYS A 166 16.92 3.99 10.57
C LYS A 166 17.44 4.90 9.47
N TYR A 167 16.65 5.89 9.04
CA TYR A 167 17.07 6.79 7.96
C TYR A 167 18.23 7.70 8.35
N LEU A 168 18.32 8.17 9.60
CA LEU A 168 19.47 8.91 10.10
C LEU A 168 20.75 8.05 10.05
N LYS A 169 20.65 6.77 10.37
CA LYS A 169 21.76 5.82 10.25
C LYS A 169 22.19 5.65 8.79
N ASP A 170 21.24 5.57 7.85
CA ASP A 170 21.51 5.42 6.43
C ASP A 170 22.29 6.63 5.86
N VAL A 171 22.09 7.84 6.40
CA VAL A 171 22.89 9.03 6.09
C VAL A 171 24.13 9.22 6.98
N GLY A 172 24.53 8.17 7.71
CA GLY A 172 25.76 8.17 8.52
C GLY A 172 25.73 9.06 9.76
N THR A 173 24.52 9.35 10.29
CA THR A 173 24.34 10.30 11.41
C THR A 173 23.55 9.65 12.54
N LYS A 174 23.92 9.97 13.79
CA LYS A 174 23.17 9.62 14.99
C LYS A 174 22.80 10.89 15.74
N LEU A 175 21.52 11.22 15.76
CA LEU A 175 20.98 12.41 16.44
C LEU A 175 19.90 12.00 17.46
N ASN A 176 19.59 12.91 18.36
CA ASN A 176 18.48 12.73 19.28
C ASN A 176 17.15 13.02 18.56
N VAL A 177 16.32 12.00 18.38
CA VAL A 177 15.00 12.15 17.75
C VAL A 177 13.90 12.55 18.75
N ASP A 178 14.18 12.54 20.06
CA ASP A 178 13.19 12.84 21.10
C ASP A 178 12.61 14.24 20.95
N GLU A 179 13.45 15.22 20.59
CA GLU A 179 13.04 16.60 20.41
C GLU A 179 12.02 16.82 19.27
N ILE A 180 11.99 15.92 18.31
CA ILE A 180 11.11 16.04 17.14
C ILE A 180 9.97 15.02 17.15
N ILE A 181 9.99 14.05 18.05
CA ILE A 181 9.06 12.93 18.00
C ILE A 181 7.60 13.37 18.14
N ASP A 182 7.34 14.33 19.00
CA ASP A 182 6.00 14.90 19.19
C ASP A 182 5.54 15.71 17.97
N LEU A 183 6.45 16.46 17.35
CA LEU A 183 6.20 17.25 16.15
C LEU A 183 5.86 16.36 14.94
N THR A 184 6.33 15.12 14.94
CA THR A 184 6.08 14.14 13.87
C THR A 184 4.78 13.36 14.04
N LYS A 185 3.98 13.65 15.06
CA LYS A 185 2.69 12.98 15.30
C LYS A 185 1.77 13.13 14.08
N GLY A 186 1.21 12.02 13.62
CA GLY A 186 0.32 11.98 12.45
C GLY A 186 1.04 12.11 11.08
N LEU A 187 2.37 11.99 11.05
CA LEU A 187 3.12 11.85 9.81
C LEU A 187 3.22 10.38 9.40
N SER A 188 3.16 10.12 8.09
CA SER A 188 3.41 8.80 7.53
C SER A 188 4.92 8.51 7.45
N GLY A 189 5.27 7.24 7.19
CA GLY A 189 6.67 6.84 7.00
C GLY A 189 7.38 7.61 5.88
N ALA A 190 6.66 7.95 4.80
CA ALA A 190 7.20 8.75 3.71
C ALA A 190 7.59 10.17 4.17
N TYR A 191 6.75 10.83 4.97
CA TYR A 191 7.10 12.14 5.53
C TYR A 191 8.28 12.08 6.50
N LEU A 192 8.41 11.01 7.27
CA LEU A 192 9.57 10.83 8.16
C LEU A 192 10.87 10.65 7.37
N LYS A 193 10.82 9.92 6.26
CA LYS A 193 11.94 9.81 5.31
C LYS A 193 12.29 11.17 4.74
N GLU A 194 11.29 11.93 4.29
CA GLU A 194 11.46 13.27 3.72
C GLU A 194 12.15 14.23 4.72
N ILE A 195 11.76 14.21 5.99
CA ILE A 195 12.42 15.01 7.04
C ILE A 195 13.93 14.72 7.08
N VAL A 196 14.33 13.45 7.04
CA VAL A 196 15.76 13.10 7.08
C VAL A 196 16.46 13.52 5.79
N MET A 197 15.84 13.33 4.63
CA MET A 197 16.38 13.77 3.35
C MET A 197 16.57 15.27 3.28
N THR A 198 15.54 16.05 3.65
CA THR A 198 15.60 17.52 3.72
C THR A 198 16.68 18.00 4.72
N SER A 199 16.80 17.33 5.87
CA SER A 199 17.85 17.69 6.85
C SER A 199 19.26 17.50 6.30
N TYR A 200 19.46 16.51 5.44
CA TYR A 200 20.74 16.29 4.76
C TYR A 200 20.98 17.35 3.68
N MET A 201 19.95 17.74 2.92
CA MET A 201 20.04 18.82 1.94
C MET A 201 20.41 20.15 2.62
N ILE A 202 19.73 20.51 3.70
CA ILE A 202 20.06 21.71 4.52
C ILE A 202 21.50 21.65 5.03
N ALA A 203 21.98 20.47 5.44
CA ALA A 203 23.36 20.34 5.89
C ALA A 203 24.35 20.65 4.76
N LEU A 204 24.09 20.15 3.54
CA LEU A 204 24.93 20.43 2.36
C LEU A 204 24.90 21.93 1.97
N GLU A 205 23.75 22.57 2.02
CA GLU A 205 23.61 24.02 1.78
C GLU A 205 24.44 24.85 2.77
N ASN A 206 24.66 24.34 3.97
CA ASN A 206 25.50 24.94 5.00
C ASN A 206 26.95 24.42 5.00
N ASP A 207 27.44 23.91 3.86
CA ASP A 207 28.78 23.35 3.70
C ASP A 207 29.12 22.24 4.73
N SER A 208 28.13 21.59 5.28
CA SER A 208 28.29 20.53 6.29
C SER A 208 28.05 19.15 5.66
N LYS A 209 29.05 18.28 5.70
CA LYS A 209 28.93 16.87 5.28
C LYS A 209 28.14 16.00 6.27
N LYS A 210 27.76 16.53 7.43
CA LYS A 210 27.03 15.80 8.48
C LYS A 210 25.80 16.59 8.91
N VAL A 211 24.71 15.88 9.05
CA VAL A 211 23.47 16.45 9.61
C VAL A 211 23.70 16.81 11.10
N LYS A 212 23.29 18.00 11.48
CA LYS A 212 23.27 18.49 12.88
C LYS A 212 21.84 18.52 13.39
N GLN A 213 21.67 18.60 14.71
CA GLN A 213 20.34 18.71 15.35
C GLN A 213 19.55 19.92 14.82
N THR A 214 20.23 21.04 14.56
CA THR A 214 19.62 22.25 13.99
C THR A 214 19.01 22.01 12.61
N HIS A 215 19.73 21.29 11.72
CA HIS A 215 19.24 20.94 10.39
C HIS A 215 18.00 20.02 10.46
N LEU A 216 18.00 19.08 11.41
CA LEU A 216 16.85 18.18 11.63
C LEU A 216 15.64 18.97 12.15
N MET A 217 15.80 19.92 13.05
CA MET A 217 14.72 20.77 13.55
C MET A 217 14.14 21.68 12.46
N GLU A 218 14.99 22.21 11.59
CA GLU A 218 14.60 23.06 10.47
C GLU A 218 13.81 22.26 9.44
N SER A 219 14.28 21.08 9.04
CA SER A 219 13.60 20.19 8.09
C SER A 219 12.21 19.77 8.57
N VAL A 220 12.02 19.50 9.85
CA VAL A 220 10.70 19.19 10.43
C VAL A 220 9.71 20.34 10.19
N LYS A 221 10.13 21.58 10.44
CA LYS A 221 9.28 22.78 10.24
C LYS A 221 8.91 22.94 8.77
N GLU A 222 9.87 22.77 7.87
CA GLU A 222 9.69 22.88 6.44
C GLU A 222 8.71 21.83 5.89
N VAL A 223 8.95 20.55 6.19
CA VAL A 223 8.11 19.44 5.72
C VAL A 223 6.69 19.57 6.28
N ILE A 224 6.51 19.94 7.54
CA ILE A 224 5.18 20.15 8.12
C ILE A 224 4.47 21.32 7.43
N SER A 225 5.16 22.44 7.19
CA SER A 225 4.58 23.60 6.51
C SER A 225 4.10 23.27 5.11
N THR A 226 4.89 22.50 4.36
CA THR A 226 4.56 22.02 3.02
C THR A 226 3.35 21.06 3.04
N LYS A 227 3.31 20.15 4.02
CA LYS A 227 2.15 19.26 4.20
C LYS A 227 0.85 20.04 4.44
N ILE A 228 0.91 21.10 5.25
CA ILE A 228 -0.27 21.92 5.55
C ILE A 228 -0.75 22.67 4.30
N LYS A 229 0.16 23.25 3.51
CA LYS A 229 -0.16 23.96 2.26
C LYS A 229 -0.77 23.05 1.20
N ASN A 230 -0.33 21.80 1.14
CA ASN A 230 -0.78 20.81 0.14
C ASN A 230 -2.05 20.04 0.55
N LYS A 231 -2.65 20.32 1.71
CA LYS A 231 -3.98 19.80 2.01
C LYS A 231 -4.99 20.41 1.03
N PRO A 232 -5.70 19.57 0.24
CA PRO A 232 -6.76 20.10 -0.63
C PRO A 232 -7.77 20.83 0.25
N ASN A 233 -8.02 22.11 -0.07
CA ASN A 233 -9.09 22.89 0.53
C ASN A 233 -10.43 22.28 0.10
N PHE A 234 -10.93 21.31 0.84
CA PHE A 234 -12.33 20.95 0.79
C PHE A 234 -13.11 22.14 1.41
N LYS A 235 -13.43 23.14 0.59
CA LYS A 235 -14.49 24.11 0.93
C LYS A 235 -15.73 23.26 1.22
N LYS A 236 -16.20 23.30 2.45
CA LYS A 236 -17.56 22.91 2.78
C LYS A 236 -18.46 23.63 1.80
N SER A 237 -19.14 22.90 0.94
CA SER A 237 -20.30 23.42 0.23
C SER A 237 -21.34 23.69 1.32
N GLU A 238 -21.43 24.94 1.75
CA GLU A 238 -22.54 25.41 2.55
C GLU A 238 -23.82 25.12 1.75
N SER A 239 -24.64 24.29 2.34
CA SER A 239 -26.00 24.04 1.92
C SER A 239 -26.73 25.36 1.74
N ASN A 240 -27.02 25.74 0.50
CA ASN A 240 -28.04 26.70 0.18
C ASN A 240 -29.42 26.10 0.49
N GLU A 241 -29.82 26.15 1.74
CA GLU A 241 -31.23 26.22 2.09
C GLU A 241 -31.70 27.64 1.77
N ARG A 242 -32.28 27.82 0.61
CA ARG A 242 -33.17 28.95 0.32
C ARG A 242 -34.37 28.46 -0.47
N LEU A 243 -35.47 28.39 0.27
CA LEU A 243 -36.76 28.98 -0.09
C LEU A 243 -37.46 28.42 -1.32
N TYR A 244 -38.46 27.60 -1.09
CA TYR A 244 -39.77 27.81 -1.71
C TYR A 244 -40.81 27.85 -0.59
N GLY A 245 -41.30 29.11 -0.37
CA GLY A 245 -42.57 29.37 0.29
C GLY A 245 -43.73 29.10 -0.64
#